data_03ef62fca6a7732aa9ade8543fe9454c
#
_entry.id   03ef62fca6a7732aa9ade8543fe9454c
#
_cell.length_a   1.000
_cell.length_b   1.000
_cell.length_c   1.000
_cell.angle_alpha   90.00
_cell.angle_beta   90.00
_cell.angle_gamma   90.00
#
_symmetry.space_group_name_H-M   'P 1'
#
loop_
_entity.id
_entity.type
_entity.pdbx_description
1 polymer ?
#
loop_
_entity_poly.entity_id
_entity_poly.type
_entity_poly.pdbx_seq_one_letter_code
_entity_poly.pdbx_strand_id
1 'polypeptide(L)'
;MNGFNVKFGYRDNFLDDLQPVDVLYETRVSIDGCQATIDAHGLKHKELNDLLRETVQRGSTELVINNVFGQRYIGTRLYLPSKDKKLHIEVNRYPGNDLGAFLNGHRIIVQGNAQDGVGNTMDDGQIIVHGRAGDVTAMSMRGGQIFIRDNVGYRTAIHMKEYRDKAPVLVVGGTAQDFLGEYMSGGMVLLLGLNLQEDEPHRASYIGTGMHGGVIYLRGCVAEHQLGKEVGVRPLNDQDIVVVDRYVREYCRHFGGSPDEILKGRFQKLIPVSLRPYGQIYAY
;
A
#
# COMPACT_ATOMS: atom_id res chain seq x y z
N MET A 1 8.61 8.53 -54.40
CA MET A 1 8.61 7.80 -53.12
C MET A 1 8.97 8.77 -52.04
N ASN A 2 7.97 9.36 -51.37
CA ASN A 2 8.19 10.34 -50.31
C ASN A 2 8.27 9.62 -48.99
N GLY A 3 9.48 9.56 -48.42
CA GLY A 3 9.72 9.00 -47.09
C GLY A 3 9.04 9.84 -46.02
N PHE A 4 8.14 9.24 -45.25
CA PHE A 4 7.60 9.82 -44.03
C PHE A 4 8.72 9.85 -42.94
N ASN A 5 9.33 10.99 -42.77
CA ASN A 5 10.22 11.26 -41.64
C ASN A 5 9.34 11.60 -40.43
N VAL A 6 8.90 10.59 -39.65
CA VAL A 6 8.29 10.82 -38.35
C VAL A 6 9.41 11.11 -37.37
N LYS A 7 9.70 12.40 -37.14
CA LYS A 7 10.50 12.82 -36.00
C LYS A 7 9.69 12.54 -34.73
N PHE A 8 9.98 11.46 -34.02
CA PHE A 8 9.60 11.32 -32.64
C PHE A 8 10.38 12.40 -31.85
N GLY A 9 9.77 13.53 -31.68
CA GLY A 9 10.27 14.56 -30.79
C GLY A 9 10.10 14.11 -29.35
N TYR A 10 11.06 13.35 -28.81
CA TYR A 10 11.27 13.34 -27.38
C TYR A 10 11.61 14.79 -27.01
N ARG A 11 10.66 15.46 -26.35
CA ARG A 11 10.97 16.75 -25.73
C ARG A 11 11.88 16.46 -24.54
N ASP A 12 13.18 16.66 -24.71
CA ASP A 12 14.20 16.65 -23.65
C ASP A 12 14.00 17.73 -22.57
N ASN A 13 12.96 18.56 -22.70
CA ASN A 13 12.69 19.75 -21.90
C ASN A 13 11.87 19.48 -20.63
N PHE A 14 11.69 18.22 -20.19
CA PHE A 14 10.92 17.94 -18.97
C PHE A 14 11.61 18.44 -17.69
N LEU A 15 12.94 18.62 -17.74
CA LEU A 15 13.75 19.14 -16.63
C LEU A 15 13.90 20.66 -16.66
N ASP A 16 13.82 21.29 -17.84
CA ASP A 16 14.09 22.73 -18.01
C ASP A 16 12.96 23.62 -17.46
N ASP A 17 11.76 23.06 -17.25
CA ASP A 17 10.59 23.79 -16.73
C ASP A 17 10.33 23.55 -15.22
N LEU A 18 11.30 22.99 -14.47
CA LEU A 18 11.16 22.78 -13.04
C LEU A 18 11.53 24.05 -12.26
N GLN A 19 10.68 24.42 -11.31
CA GLN A 19 10.98 25.53 -10.41
C GLN A 19 12.06 25.14 -9.40
N PRO A 20 12.99 26.06 -9.05
CA PRO A 20 13.96 25.84 -7.99
C PRO A 20 13.30 25.51 -6.65
N VAL A 21 13.86 24.55 -5.92
CA VAL A 21 13.26 24.06 -4.67
C VAL A 21 13.14 25.14 -3.59
N ASP A 22 14.10 26.07 -3.53
CA ASP A 22 14.05 27.19 -2.56
C ASP A 22 12.87 28.13 -2.84
N VAL A 23 12.61 28.44 -4.12
CA VAL A 23 11.45 29.24 -4.53
C VAL A 23 10.14 28.53 -4.18
N LEU A 24 10.07 27.22 -4.41
CA LEU A 24 8.92 26.41 -4.04
C LEU A 24 8.75 26.37 -2.51
N TYR A 25 9.84 26.25 -1.76
CA TYR A 25 9.78 26.24 -0.31
C TYR A 25 9.19 27.55 0.24
N GLU A 26 9.67 28.70 -0.23
CA GLU A 26 9.18 30.02 0.20
C GLU A 26 7.73 30.29 -0.20
N THR A 27 7.27 29.75 -1.32
CA THR A 27 5.93 30.06 -1.88
C THR A 27 4.88 29.03 -1.58
N ARG A 28 5.26 27.79 -1.23
CA ARG A 28 4.35 26.63 -1.10
C ARG A 28 4.34 26.01 0.28
N VAL A 29 5.26 26.36 1.17
CA VAL A 29 5.40 25.77 2.51
C VAL A 29 5.08 26.78 3.59
N SER A 30 4.24 26.40 4.51
CA SER A 30 3.95 27.13 5.75
C SER A 30 4.38 26.28 6.93
N ILE A 31 5.15 26.85 7.87
CA ILE A 31 5.70 26.15 9.03
C ILE A 31 5.03 26.64 10.30
N ASP A 32 4.61 25.66 11.12
CA ASP A 32 4.16 25.89 12.50
C ASP A 32 4.84 24.84 13.41
N GLY A 33 5.87 25.27 14.14
CA GLY A 33 6.70 24.38 14.96
C GLY A 33 7.38 23.28 14.14
N CYS A 34 7.03 22.02 14.41
CA CYS A 34 7.54 20.86 13.64
C CYS A 34 6.63 20.46 12.47
N GLN A 35 5.49 21.11 12.31
CA GLN A 35 4.53 20.85 11.23
C GLN A 35 4.81 21.76 10.04
N ALA A 36 4.82 21.15 8.85
CA ALA A 36 4.85 21.85 7.58
C ALA A 36 3.57 21.56 6.79
N THR A 37 2.90 22.61 6.34
CA THR A 37 1.78 22.51 5.40
C THR A 37 2.26 22.88 4.00
N ILE A 38 2.04 22.01 3.03
CA ILE A 38 2.56 22.11 1.66
C ILE A 38 1.38 22.17 0.70
N ASP A 39 1.37 23.15 -0.20
CA ASP A 39 0.40 23.23 -1.30
C ASP A 39 1.00 22.57 -2.56
N ALA A 40 0.47 21.40 -2.92
CA ALA A 40 0.88 20.63 -4.09
C ALA A 40 0.17 21.04 -5.39
N HIS A 41 -0.69 22.08 -5.37
CA HIS A 41 -1.45 22.48 -6.56
C HIS A 41 -0.55 22.83 -7.73
N GLY A 42 -0.71 22.09 -8.85
CA GLY A 42 0.03 22.30 -10.10
C GLY A 42 1.49 21.85 -10.06
N LEU A 43 2.01 21.36 -8.93
CA LEU A 43 3.39 20.85 -8.86
C LEU A 43 3.52 19.53 -9.64
N LYS A 44 4.62 19.41 -10.39
CA LYS A 44 5.05 18.14 -10.97
C LYS A 44 5.50 17.19 -9.84
N HIS A 45 5.46 15.88 -10.08
CA HIS A 45 5.85 14.90 -9.06
C HIS A 45 7.30 15.07 -8.55
N LYS A 46 8.24 15.50 -9.43
CA LYS A 46 9.62 15.77 -9.03
C LYS A 46 9.69 16.98 -8.11
N GLU A 47 9.03 18.08 -8.45
CA GLU A 47 8.99 19.31 -7.65
C GLU A 47 8.45 19.03 -6.24
N LEU A 48 7.31 18.31 -6.14
CA LEU A 48 6.75 17.96 -4.84
C LEU A 48 7.72 17.09 -4.02
N ASN A 49 8.34 16.07 -4.62
CA ASN A 49 9.24 15.19 -3.87
C ASN A 49 10.55 15.89 -3.47
N ASP A 50 11.06 16.82 -4.28
CA ASP A 50 12.20 17.66 -3.90
C ASP A 50 11.82 18.57 -2.74
N LEU A 51 10.65 19.20 -2.80
CA LEU A 51 10.12 20.06 -1.74
C LEU A 51 9.90 19.30 -0.42
N LEU A 52 9.38 18.07 -0.48
CA LEU A 52 9.23 17.22 0.70
C LEU A 52 10.59 16.91 1.34
N ARG A 53 11.60 16.57 0.54
CA ARG A 53 12.97 16.32 1.05
C ARG A 53 13.57 17.55 1.71
N GLU A 54 13.46 18.70 1.08
CA GLU A 54 13.92 19.98 1.62
C GLU A 54 13.25 20.31 2.96
N THR A 55 11.92 20.15 3.01
CA THR A 55 11.13 20.42 4.23
C THR A 55 11.54 19.51 5.39
N VAL A 56 11.79 18.22 5.11
CA VAL A 56 12.29 17.26 6.11
C VAL A 56 13.72 17.59 6.55
N GLN A 57 14.59 17.99 5.63
CA GLN A 57 15.98 18.39 5.94
C GLN A 57 16.02 19.65 6.82
N ARG A 58 15.08 20.57 6.65
CA ARG A 58 14.91 21.75 7.50
C ARG A 58 14.30 21.44 8.88
N GLY A 59 13.95 20.17 9.14
CA GLY A 59 13.62 19.68 10.48
C GLY A 59 12.13 19.39 10.73
N SER A 60 11.24 19.57 9.76
CA SER A 60 9.83 19.21 9.91
C SER A 60 9.65 17.71 9.99
N THR A 61 8.80 17.26 10.93
CA THR A 61 8.48 15.84 11.14
C THR A 61 7.01 15.52 10.92
N GLU A 62 6.15 16.53 10.90
CA GLU A 62 4.72 16.46 10.60
C GLU A 62 4.47 17.19 9.28
N LEU A 63 4.03 16.47 8.24
CA LEU A 63 3.79 17.05 6.92
C LEU A 63 2.32 16.93 6.56
N VAL A 64 1.69 18.04 6.20
CA VAL A 64 0.33 18.08 5.64
C VAL A 64 0.42 18.55 4.19
N ILE A 65 0.07 17.67 3.25
CA ILE A 65 0.18 17.95 1.83
C ILE A 65 -1.23 18.16 1.26
N ASN A 66 -1.54 19.39 0.89
CA ASN A 66 -2.82 19.78 0.34
C ASN A 66 -2.81 19.78 -1.19
N ASN A 67 -4.00 19.66 -1.79
CA ASN A 67 -4.22 19.75 -3.23
C ASN A 67 -3.43 18.75 -4.07
N VAL A 68 -3.17 17.57 -3.51
CA VAL A 68 -2.50 16.48 -4.23
C VAL A 68 -3.41 15.94 -5.33
N PHE A 69 -2.88 15.84 -6.55
CA PHE A 69 -3.62 15.34 -7.71
C PHE A 69 -2.68 14.60 -8.67
N GLY A 70 -2.44 13.32 -8.38
CA GLY A 70 -1.66 12.41 -9.22
C GLY A 70 -0.15 12.51 -9.07
N GLN A 71 0.38 13.28 -8.12
CA GLN A 71 1.81 13.29 -7.87
C GLN A 71 2.26 11.93 -7.33
N ARG A 72 3.29 11.37 -7.97
CA ARG A 72 3.84 10.02 -7.70
C ARG A 72 4.95 10.05 -6.66
N TYR A 73 5.24 8.88 -6.08
CA TYR A 73 6.40 8.65 -5.18
C TYR A 73 6.38 9.45 -3.88
N ILE A 74 5.22 9.95 -3.44
CA ILE A 74 5.09 10.67 -2.17
C ILE A 74 5.52 9.73 -1.01
N GLY A 75 6.40 10.22 -0.13
CA GLY A 75 6.94 9.44 0.99
C GLY A 75 8.19 8.62 0.67
N THR A 76 8.62 8.60 -0.61
CA THR A 76 9.80 7.85 -1.05
C THR A 76 11.08 8.63 -0.74
N ARG A 77 12.12 7.92 -0.22
CA ARG A 77 13.45 8.51 0.07
C ARG A 77 13.41 9.72 1.01
N LEU A 78 12.50 9.73 1.95
CA LEU A 78 12.51 10.70 3.03
C LEU A 78 13.33 10.14 4.20
N TYR A 79 14.41 10.79 4.55
CA TYR A 79 15.32 10.37 5.61
C TYR A 79 15.43 11.47 6.66
N LEU A 80 15.20 11.09 7.90
CA LEU A 80 15.47 11.93 9.05
C LEU A 80 16.93 11.77 9.53
N PRO A 81 17.55 12.83 10.04
CA PRO A 81 18.90 12.75 10.61
C PRO A 81 18.99 11.79 11.81
N SER A 82 17.91 11.63 12.58
CA SER A 82 17.80 10.70 13.69
C SER A 82 16.92 9.51 13.33
N LYS A 83 17.41 8.30 13.56
CA LYS A 83 16.66 7.05 13.36
C LYS A 83 15.49 6.87 14.34
N ASP A 84 15.53 7.57 15.48
CA ASP A 84 14.49 7.47 16.51
C ASP A 84 13.26 8.34 16.21
N LYS A 85 13.38 9.27 15.25
CA LYS A 85 12.27 10.10 14.81
C LYS A 85 11.54 9.46 13.62
N LYS A 86 10.21 9.64 13.61
CA LYS A 86 9.36 9.18 12.50
C LYS A 86 8.70 10.39 11.84
N LEU A 87 8.52 10.31 10.54
CA LEU A 87 7.69 11.27 9.80
C LEU A 87 6.24 10.83 9.87
N HIS A 88 5.36 11.81 10.06
CA HIS A 88 3.92 11.68 9.90
C HIS A 88 3.51 12.54 8.71
N ILE A 89 2.96 11.91 7.70
CA ILE A 89 2.62 12.56 6.43
C ILE A 89 1.13 12.38 6.20
N GLU A 90 0.40 13.49 6.18
CA GLU A 90 -0.99 13.52 5.77
C GLU A 90 -1.09 14.00 4.32
N VAL A 91 -1.77 13.23 3.50
CA VAL A 91 -1.95 13.51 2.07
C VAL A 91 -3.43 13.77 1.82
N ASN A 92 -3.77 15.00 1.49
CA ASN A 92 -5.13 15.42 1.18
C ASN A 92 -5.42 15.32 -0.32
N ARG A 93 -6.45 14.53 -0.68
CA ARG A 93 -6.94 14.14 -2.00
C ARG A 93 -6.28 12.88 -2.57
N TYR A 94 -5.76 12.93 -3.82
CA TYR A 94 -5.50 11.76 -4.65
C TYR A 94 -4.03 11.64 -5.04
N PRO A 95 -3.17 11.00 -4.24
CA PRO A 95 -1.81 10.71 -4.65
C PRO A 95 -1.77 9.77 -5.86
N GLY A 96 -0.73 9.96 -6.67
CA GLY A 96 -0.41 9.11 -7.81
C GLY A 96 0.26 7.80 -7.41
N ASN A 97 0.80 7.09 -8.41
CA ASN A 97 1.42 5.78 -8.25
C ASN A 97 2.63 5.81 -7.28
N ASP A 98 2.90 4.64 -6.69
CA ASP A 98 4.06 4.39 -5.82
C ASP A 98 4.10 5.25 -4.56
N LEU A 99 2.92 5.59 -4.01
CA LEU A 99 2.83 6.21 -2.68
C LEU A 99 3.50 5.31 -1.64
N GLY A 100 4.44 5.84 -0.87
CA GLY A 100 5.16 5.10 0.17
C GLY A 100 6.05 3.97 -0.37
N ALA A 101 6.45 4.00 -1.64
CA ALA A 101 7.41 3.03 -2.16
C ALA A 101 8.72 3.11 -1.37
N PHE A 102 9.24 1.94 -0.93
CA PHE A 102 10.41 1.82 -0.05
C PHE A 102 10.27 2.54 1.29
N LEU A 103 9.05 2.76 1.77
CA LEU A 103 8.82 3.37 3.09
C LEU A 103 9.51 2.55 4.18
N ASN A 104 10.19 3.25 5.11
CA ASN A 104 10.91 2.60 6.20
C ASN A 104 10.71 3.36 7.52
N GLY A 105 9.73 2.90 8.31
CA GLY A 105 9.46 3.38 9.67
C GLY A 105 8.56 4.63 9.77
N HIS A 106 8.19 5.27 8.66
CA HIS A 106 7.33 6.46 8.65
C HIS A 106 5.84 6.10 8.58
N ARG A 107 4.98 7.09 8.82
CA ARG A 107 3.52 6.94 8.72
C ARG A 107 2.95 7.87 7.66
N ILE A 108 2.10 7.31 6.78
CA ILE A 108 1.39 8.07 5.75
C ILE A 108 -0.11 7.84 5.93
N ILE A 109 -0.89 8.93 5.94
CA ILE A 109 -2.36 8.90 5.95
C ILE A 109 -2.85 9.61 4.70
N VAL A 110 -3.69 8.95 3.92
CA VAL A 110 -4.31 9.51 2.71
C VAL A 110 -5.78 9.77 2.97
N GLN A 111 -6.21 11.02 2.86
CA GLN A 111 -7.59 11.44 3.00
C GLN A 111 -8.33 11.34 1.65
N GLY A 112 -8.34 10.16 1.06
CA GLY A 112 -8.94 9.89 -0.25
C GLY A 112 -8.50 8.57 -0.85
N ASN A 113 -8.66 8.45 -2.16
CA ASN A 113 -8.18 7.27 -2.90
C ASN A 113 -6.69 7.41 -3.24
N ALA A 114 -5.99 6.29 -3.33
CA ALA A 114 -4.64 6.21 -3.88
C ALA A 114 -4.65 5.46 -5.22
N GLN A 115 -3.64 5.72 -6.06
CA GLN A 115 -3.43 5.02 -7.33
C GLN A 115 -2.64 3.71 -7.10
N ASP A 116 -1.94 3.23 -8.13
CA ASP A 116 -1.26 1.94 -8.13
C ASP A 116 0.02 1.94 -7.30
N GLY A 117 0.45 0.76 -6.85
CA GLY A 117 1.75 0.57 -6.20
C GLY A 117 1.87 1.13 -4.79
N VAL A 118 0.77 1.29 -4.06
CA VAL A 118 0.81 1.74 -2.64
C VAL A 118 1.67 0.78 -1.83
N GLY A 119 2.71 1.30 -1.16
CA GLY A 119 3.61 0.53 -0.32
C GLY A 119 4.50 -0.46 -1.10
N ASN A 120 4.74 -0.21 -2.40
CA ASN A 120 5.66 -1.00 -3.21
C ASN A 120 7.02 -1.13 -2.51
N THR A 121 7.46 -2.36 -2.25
CA THR A 121 8.75 -2.68 -1.59
C THR A 121 8.93 -1.99 -0.21
N MET A 122 7.85 -1.72 0.50
CA MET A 122 7.88 -1.14 1.84
C MET A 122 8.59 -2.07 2.83
N ASP A 123 9.48 -1.51 3.65
CA ASP A 123 10.27 -2.25 4.63
C ASP A 123 9.74 -2.13 6.06
N ASP A 124 9.09 -1.01 6.39
CA ASP A 124 8.53 -0.75 7.72
C ASP A 124 7.68 0.53 7.72
N GLY A 125 6.89 0.73 8.79
CA GLY A 125 6.03 1.88 8.96
C GLY A 125 4.56 1.57 8.74
N GLN A 126 3.76 2.59 8.46
CA GLN A 126 2.31 2.43 8.32
C GLN A 126 1.75 3.31 7.20
N ILE A 127 0.91 2.75 6.35
CA ILE A 127 0.14 3.49 5.34
C ILE A 127 -1.35 3.25 5.59
N ILE A 128 -2.14 4.33 5.68
CA ILE A 128 -3.58 4.30 5.91
C ILE A 128 -4.25 5.07 4.78
N VAL A 129 -5.15 4.42 4.04
CA VAL A 129 -5.86 5.03 2.91
C VAL A 129 -7.36 5.08 3.21
N HIS A 130 -7.89 6.29 3.40
CA HIS A 130 -9.32 6.56 3.62
C HIS A 130 -10.12 6.52 2.31
N GLY A 131 -9.90 5.48 1.51
CA GLY A 131 -10.52 5.25 0.23
C GLY A 131 -10.08 3.91 -0.34
N ARG A 132 -10.10 3.78 -1.65
CA ARG A 132 -9.56 2.63 -2.38
C ARG A 132 -8.10 2.84 -2.76
N ALA A 133 -7.39 1.73 -2.98
CA ALA A 133 -6.09 1.74 -3.65
C ALA A 133 -6.17 0.98 -4.98
N GLY A 134 -5.25 1.29 -5.90
CA GLY A 134 -5.19 0.69 -7.24
C GLY A 134 -4.48 -0.66 -7.27
N ASP A 135 -3.96 -0.97 -8.46
CA ASP A 135 -3.27 -2.23 -8.74
C ASP A 135 -1.93 -2.35 -8.01
N VAL A 136 -1.46 -3.55 -7.86
CA VAL A 136 -0.18 -3.93 -7.23
C VAL A 136 0.10 -3.29 -5.87
N THR A 137 -0.97 -2.96 -5.12
CA THR A 137 -0.87 -2.51 -3.73
C THR A 137 -0.10 -3.55 -2.90
N ALA A 138 0.85 -3.13 -2.06
CA ALA A 138 1.76 -3.98 -1.27
C ALA A 138 2.68 -4.90 -2.12
N MET A 139 2.96 -4.55 -3.38
CA MET A 139 3.88 -5.31 -4.22
C MET A 139 5.24 -5.43 -3.56
N SER A 140 5.76 -6.65 -3.44
CA SER A 140 7.09 -6.94 -2.86
C SER A 140 7.31 -6.33 -1.46
N MET A 141 6.23 -6.02 -0.73
CA MET A 141 6.29 -5.49 0.63
C MET A 141 7.00 -6.49 1.55
N ARG A 142 7.89 -6.01 2.44
CA ARG A 142 8.75 -6.83 3.29
C ARG A 142 8.55 -6.60 4.79
N GLY A 143 7.80 -5.59 5.16
CA GLY A 143 7.49 -5.24 6.54
C GLY A 143 6.55 -4.04 6.61
N GLY A 144 6.11 -3.70 7.83
CA GLY A 144 5.16 -2.63 8.07
C GLY A 144 3.70 -3.04 7.85
N GLN A 145 2.81 -2.06 7.85
CA GLN A 145 1.37 -2.28 7.81
C GLN A 145 0.70 -1.33 6.81
N ILE A 146 -0.22 -1.86 6.02
CA ILE A 146 -1.06 -1.08 5.12
C ILE A 146 -2.53 -1.35 5.45
N PHE A 147 -3.30 -0.29 5.64
CA PHE A 147 -4.74 -0.34 5.86
C PHE A 147 -5.46 0.41 4.75
N ILE A 148 -6.36 -0.26 4.04
CA ILE A 148 -7.17 0.32 2.97
C ILE A 148 -8.64 0.22 3.40
N ARG A 149 -9.35 1.37 3.43
CA ARG A 149 -10.76 1.38 3.84
C ARG A 149 -11.66 0.60 2.87
N ASP A 150 -11.48 0.82 1.59
CA ASP A 150 -12.36 0.28 0.55
C ASP A 150 -11.69 -0.88 -0.21
N ASN A 151 -11.83 -0.91 -1.53
CA ASN A 151 -11.31 -1.98 -2.40
C ASN A 151 -9.87 -1.74 -2.83
N VAL A 152 -9.23 -2.80 -3.28
CA VAL A 152 -7.93 -2.78 -3.95
C VAL A 152 -8.02 -3.38 -5.36
N GLY A 153 -7.01 -3.09 -6.18
CA GLY A 153 -6.95 -3.52 -7.58
C GLY A 153 -6.36 -4.92 -7.79
N TYR A 154 -5.92 -5.16 -9.02
CA TYR A 154 -5.29 -6.40 -9.48
C TYR A 154 -3.92 -6.62 -8.84
N ARG A 155 -3.52 -7.89 -8.71
CA ARG A 155 -2.18 -8.29 -8.23
C ARG A 155 -1.77 -7.64 -6.89
N THR A 156 -2.75 -7.36 -6.04
CA THR A 156 -2.50 -6.88 -4.69
C THR A 156 -1.69 -7.91 -3.90
N ALA A 157 -0.67 -7.49 -3.14
CA ALA A 157 0.29 -8.32 -2.40
C ALA A 157 1.13 -9.27 -3.27
N ILE A 158 1.26 -9.00 -4.59
CA ILE A 158 2.15 -9.78 -5.45
C ILE A 158 3.58 -9.74 -4.92
N HIS A 159 4.24 -10.90 -4.84
CA HIS A 159 5.61 -11.07 -4.30
C HIS A 159 5.81 -10.53 -2.88
N MET A 160 4.74 -10.32 -2.10
CA MET A 160 4.87 -9.94 -0.69
C MET A 160 5.60 -11.05 0.08
N LYS A 161 6.54 -10.68 0.96
CA LYS A 161 7.37 -11.65 1.68
C LYS A 161 7.82 -11.13 3.04
N GLU A 162 8.06 -12.06 3.95
CA GLU A 162 8.77 -11.75 5.20
C GLU A 162 10.25 -11.49 4.92
N TYR A 163 10.83 -10.60 5.70
CA TYR A 163 12.25 -10.30 5.61
C TYR A 163 12.86 -10.14 7.01
N ARG A 164 13.77 -11.06 7.40
CA ARG A 164 14.35 -11.14 8.74
C ARG A 164 13.25 -11.34 9.80
N ASP A 165 13.14 -10.42 10.74
CA ASP A 165 12.18 -10.37 11.84
C ASP A 165 10.88 -9.60 11.50
N LYS A 166 10.73 -9.16 10.24
CA LYS A 166 9.60 -8.35 9.78
C LYS A 166 8.63 -9.17 8.97
N ALA A 167 7.36 -9.08 9.34
CA ALA A 167 6.23 -9.66 8.61
C ALA A 167 5.32 -8.53 8.10
N PRO A 168 5.18 -8.36 6.78
CA PRO A 168 4.29 -7.36 6.21
C PRO A 168 2.82 -7.72 6.43
N VAL A 169 1.99 -6.70 6.66
CA VAL A 169 0.56 -6.84 6.90
C VAL A 169 -0.21 -5.91 5.98
N LEU A 170 -1.18 -6.46 5.26
CA LEU A 170 -2.16 -5.72 4.48
C LEU A 170 -3.56 -6.02 4.98
N VAL A 171 -4.32 -4.97 5.34
CA VAL A 171 -5.74 -5.07 5.72
C VAL A 171 -6.58 -4.27 4.74
N VAL A 172 -7.58 -4.92 4.15
CA VAL A 172 -8.48 -4.34 3.14
C VAL A 172 -9.91 -4.48 3.61
N GLY A 173 -10.63 -3.36 3.75
CA GLY A 173 -12.03 -3.36 4.18
C GLY A 173 -13.00 -3.91 3.13
N GLY A 174 -12.77 -3.62 1.87
CA GLY A 174 -13.57 -4.14 0.75
C GLY A 174 -13.01 -5.44 0.14
N THR A 175 -13.00 -5.49 -1.18
CA THR A 175 -12.58 -6.64 -1.99
C THR A 175 -11.32 -6.33 -2.80
N ALA A 176 -10.66 -7.37 -3.29
CA ALA A 176 -9.58 -7.30 -4.28
C ALA A 176 -10.07 -7.72 -5.67
N GLN A 177 -9.31 -7.36 -6.70
CA GLN A 177 -9.41 -7.93 -8.04
C GLN A 177 -8.52 -9.17 -8.19
N ASP A 178 -8.42 -9.74 -9.40
CA ASP A 178 -7.74 -11.00 -9.65
C ASP A 178 -6.26 -10.99 -9.26
N PHE A 179 -5.72 -12.18 -9.01
CA PHE A 179 -4.33 -12.45 -8.64
C PHE A 179 -3.91 -11.88 -7.27
N LEU A 180 -4.85 -11.79 -6.31
CA LEU A 180 -4.53 -11.44 -4.93
C LEU A 180 -3.49 -12.42 -4.35
N GLY A 181 -2.37 -11.92 -3.82
CA GLY A 181 -1.31 -12.74 -3.21
C GLY A 181 -0.52 -13.60 -4.20
N GLU A 182 -0.50 -13.23 -5.50
CA GLU A 182 0.27 -13.95 -6.53
C GLU A 182 1.75 -14.00 -6.14
N TYR A 183 2.34 -15.20 -6.15
CA TYR A 183 3.74 -15.46 -5.72
C TYR A 183 4.09 -14.94 -4.32
N MET A 184 3.11 -14.81 -3.43
CA MET A 184 3.35 -14.42 -2.04
C MET A 184 4.21 -15.48 -1.34
N SER A 185 5.22 -15.07 -0.58
CA SER A 185 6.17 -15.94 0.12
C SER A 185 6.27 -15.68 1.61
N GLY A 186 5.46 -14.77 2.15
CA GLY A 186 5.40 -14.46 3.58
C GLY A 186 4.49 -13.26 3.85
N GLY A 187 4.23 -13.00 5.13
CA GLY A 187 3.35 -11.94 5.59
C GLY A 187 1.86 -12.34 5.62
N MET A 188 1.01 -11.36 5.83
CA MET A 188 -0.42 -11.57 6.04
C MET A 188 -1.26 -10.58 5.21
N VAL A 189 -2.31 -11.10 4.57
CA VAL A 189 -3.39 -10.30 3.98
C VAL A 189 -4.68 -10.61 4.74
N LEU A 190 -5.42 -9.57 5.16
CA LEU A 190 -6.76 -9.68 5.73
C LEU A 190 -7.75 -8.93 4.82
N LEU A 191 -8.64 -9.67 4.17
CA LEU A 191 -9.67 -9.16 3.27
C LEU A 191 -11.04 -9.25 3.93
N LEU A 192 -11.68 -8.11 4.24
CA LEU A 192 -12.88 -8.06 5.06
C LEU A 192 -14.20 -8.12 4.26
N GLY A 193 -14.20 -7.74 2.99
CA GLY A 193 -15.40 -7.83 2.15
C GLY A 193 -16.62 -7.07 2.71
N LEU A 194 -16.41 -5.92 3.38
CA LEU A 194 -17.48 -5.19 4.06
C LEU A 194 -18.52 -4.58 3.11
N ASN A 195 -18.22 -4.51 1.85
CA ASN A 195 -19.10 -4.04 0.78
C ASN A 195 -19.83 -5.16 0.02
N LEU A 196 -19.63 -6.41 0.44
CA LEU A 196 -20.35 -7.57 -0.11
C LEU A 196 -21.66 -7.78 0.63
N GLN A 197 -22.67 -8.26 -0.09
CA GLN A 197 -23.91 -8.76 0.50
C GLN A 197 -23.65 -10.07 1.26
N GLU A 198 -24.60 -10.47 2.10
CA GLU A 198 -24.56 -11.78 2.74
C GLU A 198 -24.52 -12.86 1.67
N ASP A 199 -23.59 -13.82 1.81
CA ASP A 199 -23.31 -14.90 0.85
C ASP A 199 -22.79 -14.46 -0.53
N GLU A 200 -22.56 -13.17 -0.80
CA GLU A 200 -21.90 -12.74 -2.02
C GLU A 200 -20.40 -13.15 -1.97
N PRO A 201 -19.90 -13.92 -2.96
CA PRO A 201 -18.51 -14.33 -2.97
C PRO A 201 -17.59 -13.14 -3.32
N HIS A 202 -16.35 -13.21 -2.88
CA HIS A 202 -15.33 -12.28 -3.33
C HIS A 202 -15.13 -12.37 -4.84
N ARG A 203 -14.82 -11.23 -5.49
CA ARG A 203 -14.74 -11.13 -6.95
C ARG A 203 -13.44 -11.64 -7.52
N ALA A 204 -12.37 -11.65 -6.72
CA ALA A 204 -11.05 -12.06 -7.16
C ALA A 204 -11.02 -13.52 -7.63
N SER A 205 -10.36 -13.76 -8.77
CA SER A 205 -9.97 -15.06 -9.26
C SER A 205 -8.46 -15.23 -9.17
N TYR A 206 -7.98 -16.47 -9.25
CA TYR A 206 -6.55 -16.81 -9.17
C TYR A 206 -5.87 -16.37 -7.86
N ILE A 207 -6.62 -16.39 -6.76
CA ILE A 207 -6.14 -15.99 -5.44
C ILE A 207 -4.98 -16.91 -5.02
N GLY A 208 -3.83 -16.33 -4.69
CA GLY A 208 -2.64 -17.04 -4.23
C GLY A 208 -1.96 -17.88 -5.29
N THR A 209 -2.17 -17.63 -6.60
CA THR A 209 -1.45 -18.35 -7.66
C THR A 209 0.06 -18.27 -7.45
N GLY A 210 0.73 -19.42 -7.38
CA GLY A 210 2.17 -19.50 -7.12
C GLY A 210 2.58 -19.13 -5.67
N MET A 211 1.63 -18.97 -4.77
CA MET A 211 1.90 -18.70 -3.35
C MET A 211 2.68 -19.86 -2.73
N HIS A 212 3.72 -19.56 -1.95
CA HIS A 212 4.55 -20.56 -1.29
C HIS A 212 4.93 -20.19 0.16
N GLY A 213 4.34 -19.12 0.70
CA GLY A 213 4.46 -18.71 2.09
C GLY A 213 3.44 -17.61 2.43
N GLY A 214 3.32 -17.30 3.73
CA GLY A 214 2.36 -16.32 4.23
C GLY A 214 0.93 -16.88 4.38
N VAL A 215 0.00 -15.99 4.71
CA VAL A 215 -1.41 -16.34 4.96
C VAL A 215 -2.34 -15.25 4.41
N ILE A 216 -3.47 -15.68 3.83
CA ILE A 216 -4.58 -14.78 3.47
C ILE A 216 -5.77 -15.16 4.34
N TYR A 217 -6.22 -14.25 5.19
CA TYR A 217 -7.50 -14.35 5.88
C TYR A 217 -8.56 -13.61 5.09
N LEU A 218 -9.70 -14.24 4.92
CA LEU A 218 -10.79 -13.72 4.12
C LEU A 218 -12.10 -13.88 4.90
N ARG A 219 -12.81 -12.75 5.10
CA ARG A 219 -14.18 -12.77 5.66
C ARG A 219 -15.16 -12.97 4.51
N GLY A 220 -16.07 -13.92 4.65
CA GLY A 220 -17.00 -14.35 3.62
C GLY A 220 -16.58 -15.66 2.97
N CYS A 221 -16.87 -15.84 1.70
CA CYS A 221 -16.60 -17.07 0.98
C CYS A 221 -15.86 -16.83 -0.36
N VAL A 222 -15.11 -17.85 -0.76
CA VAL A 222 -14.54 -18.00 -2.11
C VAL A 222 -14.86 -19.39 -2.60
N ALA A 223 -15.10 -19.52 -3.90
CA ALA A 223 -15.28 -20.81 -4.55
C ALA A 223 -13.91 -21.42 -4.88
N GLU A 224 -13.82 -22.74 -4.93
CA GLU A 224 -12.57 -23.46 -5.21
C GLU A 224 -11.91 -23.03 -6.53
N HIS A 225 -12.72 -22.77 -7.56
CA HIS A 225 -12.24 -22.33 -8.87
C HIS A 225 -11.60 -20.94 -8.88
N GLN A 226 -11.79 -20.13 -7.82
CA GLN A 226 -11.17 -18.82 -7.66
C GLN A 226 -9.76 -18.90 -7.08
N LEU A 227 -9.36 -20.06 -6.55
CA LEU A 227 -8.07 -20.26 -5.90
C LEU A 227 -6.98 -20.69 -6.89
N GLY A 228 -5.76 -20.25 -6.66
CA GLY A 228 -4.59 -20.84 -7.27
C GLY A 228 -4.43 -22.31 -6.89
N LYS A 229 -3.86 -23.13 -7.75
CA LYS A 229 -3.68 -24.58 -7.51
C LYS A 229 -2.84 -24.90 -6.28
N GLU A 230 -2.01 -23.96 -5.86
CA GLU A 230 -1.10 -24.09 -4.73
C GLU A 230 -1.75 -23.72 -3.38
N VAL A 231 -3.01 -23.25 -3.41
CA VAL A 231 -3.71 -22.72 -2.22
C VAL A 231 -4.73 -23.71 -1.70
N GLY A 232 -4.74 -23.91 -0.40
CA GLY A 232 -5.76 -24.66 0.30
C GLY A 232 -6.50 -23.83 1.35
N VAL A 233 -7.79 -24.10 1.50
CA VAL A 233 -8.62 -23.53 2.57
C VAL A 233 -8.45 -24.34 3.85
N ARG A 234 -8.26 -23.65 4.96
CA ARG A 234 -8.18 -24.24 6.31
C ARG A 234 -9.10 -23.49 7.28
N PRO A 235 -9.61 -24.15 8.31
CA PRO A 235 -10.26 -23.47 9.42
C PRO A 235 -9.23 -22.62 10.19
N LEU A 236 -9.69 -21.56 10.83
CA LEU A 236 -8.87 -20.76 11.75
C LEU A 236 -8.63 -21.57 13.02
N ASN A 237 -7.42 -21.50 13.55
CA ASN A 237 -7.08 -21.96 14.90
C ASN A 237 -7.13 -20.78 15.89
N ASP A 238 -6.90 -21.04 17.18
CA ASP A 238 -6.98 -20.02 18.24
C ASP A 238 -6.00 -18.85 18.01
N GLN A 239 -4.81 -19.11 17.49
CA GLN A 239 -3.84 -18.06 17.15
C GLN A 239 -4.32 -17.20 15.98
N ASP A 240 -4.89 -17.80 14.96
CA ASP A 240 -5.49 -17.09 13.83
C ASP A 240 -6.60 -16.15 14.29
N ILE A 241 -7.44 -16.61 15.23
CA ILE A 241 -8.55 -15.82 15.79
C ILE A 241 -8.00 -14.57 16.50
N VAL A 242 -6.96 -14.72 17.31
CA VAL A 242 -6.30 -13.59 17.99
C VAL A 242 -5.73 -12.59 17.00
N VAL A 243 -5.10 -13.07 15.93
CA VAL A 243 -4.50 -12.21 14.89
C VAL A 243 -5.60 -11.46 14.13
N VAL A 244 -6.64 -12.15 13.71
CA VAL A 244 -7.78 -11.53 13.00
C VAL A 244 -8.48 -10.50 13.89
N ASP A 245 -8.78 -10.82 15.15
CA ASP A 245 -9.37 -9.89 16.11
C ASP A 245 -8.54 -8.60 16.24
N ARG A 246 -7.22 -8.75 16.44
CA ARG A 246 -6.31 -7.61 16.55
C ARG A 246 -6.41 -6.67 15.36
N TYR A 247 -6.33 -7.19 14.14
CA TYR A 247 -6.28 -6.35 12.93
C TYR A 247 -7.67 -5.82 12.52
N VAL A 248 -8.74 -6.52 12.83
CA VAL A 248 -10.11 -5.98 12.69
C VAL A 248 -10.31 -4.79 13.64
N ARG A 249 -9.88 -4.89 14.90
CA ARG A 249 -9.95 -3.76 15.84
C ARG A 249 -9.07 -2.59 15.41
N GLU A 250 -7.90 -2.86 14.86
CA GLU A 250 -7.01 -1.81 14.34
C GLU A 250 -7.61 -1.14 13.11
N TYR A 251 -8.19 -1.90 12.17
CA TYR A 251 -8.96 -1.37 11.05
C TYR A 251 -10.10 -0.44 11.52
N CYS A 252 -10.88 -0.86 12.50
CA CYS A 252 -11.96 -0.04 13.04
C CYS A 252 -11.47 1.22 13.76
N ARG A 253 -10.27 1.21 14.36
CA ARG A 253 -9.67 2.44 14.92
C ARG A 253 -9.34 3.47 13.83
N HIS A 254 -8.98 3.03 12.63
CA HIS A 254 -8.69 3.92 11.52
C HIS A 254 -9.94 4.42 10.80
N PHE A 255 -10.93 3.54 10.60
CA PHE A 255 -12.03 3.81 9.66
C PHE A 255 -13.41 3.85 10.33
N GLY A 256 -13.49 3.55 11.63
CA GLY A 256 -14.75 3.42 12.34
C GLY A 256 -15.39 2.03 12.16
N GLY A 257 -16.64 1.91 12.61
CA GLY A 257 -17.38 0.65 12.61
C GLY A 257 -17.24 -0.14 13.90
N SER A 258 -17.99 -1.26 13.99
CA SER A 258 -17.99 -2.17 15.13
C SER A 258 -17.13 -3.40 14.83
N PRO A 259 -16.00 -3.59 15.53
CA PRO A 259 -15.20 -4.78 15.34
C PRO A 259 -15.97 -6.06 15.67
N ASP A 260 -16.82 -6.02 16.68
CA ASP A 260 -17.58 -7.20 17.10
C ASP A 260 -18.62 -7.62 16.04
N GLU A 261 -19.19 -6.67 15.29
CA GLU A 261 -20.06 -6.99 14.14
C GLU A 261 -19.27 -7.60 12.98
N ILE A 262 -18.08 -7.09 12.68
CA ILE A 262 -17.23 -7.65 11.64
C ILE A 262 -16.80 -9.08 12.01
N LEU A 263 -16.45 -9.32 13.27
CA LEU A 263 -15.96 -10.60 13.78
C LEU A 263 -17.04 -11.68 13.87
N LYS A 264 -18.35 -11.34 13.83
CA LYS A 264 -19.43 -12.32 13.69
C LYS A 264 -19.42 -13.03 12.33
N GLY A 265 -18.79 -12.44 11.32
CA GLY A 265 -18.70 -13.03 9.99
C GLY A 265 -17.86 -14.31 9.97
N ARG A 266 -18.13 -15.16 9.00
CA ARG A 266 -17.32 -16.36 8.77
C ARG A 266 -15.99 -15.97 8.16
N PHE A 267 -14.88 -16.43 8.73
CA PHE A 267 -13.54 -16.26 8.18
C PHE A 267 -13.00 -17.58 7.63
N GLN A 268 -12.23 -17.48 6.55
CA GLN A 268 -11.47 -18.57 5.94
C GLN A 268 -10.00 -18.22 5.98
N LYS A 269 -9.14 -19.24 6.12
CA LYS A 269 -7.68 -19.14 6.07
C LYS A 269 -7.19 -19.81 4.80
N LEU A 270 -6.50 -19.06 3.98
CA LEU A 270 -5.87 -19.54 2.76
C LEU A 270 -4.35 -19.64 2.98
N ILE A 271 -3.78 -20.80 2.75
CA ILE A 271 -2.36 -21.07 2.90
C ILE A 271 -1.83 -21.88 1.72
N PRO A 272 -0.53 -21.83 1.41
CA PRO A 272 0.05 -22.72 0.42
C PRO A 272 -0.02 -24.18 0.91
N VAL A 273 -0.43 -25.08 0.01
CA VAL A 273 -0.51 -26.53 0.28
C VAL A 273 0.61 -27.32 -0.41
N SER A 274 1.32 -26.70 -1.34
CA SER A 274 2.51 -27.26 -1.96
C SER A 274 3.71 -26.35 -1.68
N LEU A 275 4.78 -26.92 -1.16
CA LEU A 275 6.07 -26.22 -1.09
C LEU A 275 6.65 -26.21 -2.50
N ARG A 276 7.06 -25.04 -2.99
CA ARG A 276 7.79 -24.94 -4.26
C ARG A 276 9.02 -25.83 -4.17
N PRO A 277 9.28 -26.74 -5.13
CA PRO A 277 10.54 -27.46 -5.17
C PRO A 277 11.69 -26.44 -5.11
N TYR A 278 12.63 -26.62 -4.20
CA TYR A 278 13.74 -25.70 -3.97
C TYR A 278 13.38 -24.33 -3.32
N GLY A 279 12.16 -24.13 -2.80
CA GLY A 279 11.75 -22.89 -2.14
C GLY A 279 12.68 -22.45 -1.00
N GLN A 280 13.28 -23.40 -0.28
CA GLN A 280 14.27 -23.13 0.76
C GLN A 280 15.62 -22.60 0.22
N ILE A 281 15.92 -22.79 -1.06
CA ILE A 281 17.18 -22.32 -1.67
C ILE A 281 17.08 -20.85 -2.09
N TYR A 282 15.86 -20.37 -2.33
CA TYR A 282 15.61 -18.98 -2.77
C TYR A 282 15.07 -18.05 -1.67
N ALA A 283 14.99 -18.52 -0.44
CA ALA A 283 14.50 -17.77 0.73
C ALA A 283 15.64 -17.07 1.50
N TYR A 284 16.58 -16.44 0.78
CA TYR A 284 17.63 -15.63 1.39
C TYR A 284 17.44 -14.15 1.09
#